data_6b2e215ac234fd8c894138c9606ebd8c
#
_entry.id   6b2e215ac234fd8c894138c9606ebd8c
#
_cell.length_a   1.000
_cell.length_b   1.000
_cell.length_c   1.000
_cell.angle_alpha   90.00
_cell.angle_beta   90.00
_cell.angle_gamma   90.00
#
_symmetry.space_group_name_H-M   'P 1'
#
loop_
_entity.id
_entity.type
_entity.pdbx_description
1 polymer ?
#
loop_
_entity_poly.entity_id
_entity_poly.type
_entity_poly.pdbx_seq_one_letter_code
_entity_poly.pdbx_strand_id
1 'polypeptide(L)'
;MSETSTLIHVFPGQGSQKKGMGEGLFEQFPDITASADKILGYSIQSLCLEDAQEQLNLTQFTQPALYTVNALTFLKIKETSNQTPDFVAGHSLGEYNALFAAGVFDFETGLKLVQKRGALM
;
A
#
# COMPACT_ATOMS: atom_id res chain seq x y z
N MET A 1 14.41 29.47 -17.89
CA MET A 1 13.24 29.57 -17.03
C MET A 1 12.87 28.23 -16.47
N SER A 2 12.73 28.15 -15.22
CA SER A 2 12.30 26.93 -14.61
C SER A 2 10.83 27.01 -14.28
N GLU A 3 10.10 26.00 -14.62
CA GLU A 3 8.73 25.90 -14.22
C GLU A 3 8.66 25.16 -12.90
N THR A 4 7.90 25.71 -11.98
CA THR A 4 7.64 25.04 -10.72
C THR A 4 6.42 24.17 -10.94
N SER A 5 6.61 22.85 -10.96
CA SER A 5 5.49 21.92 -11.00
C SER A 5 5.27 21.36 -9.61
N THR A 6 4.01 21.25 -9.26
CA THR A 6 3.60 20.64 -7.99
C THR A 6 3.31 19.16 -8.25
N LEU A 7 3.98 18.29 -7.47
CA LEU A 7 3.74 16.86 -7.54
C LEU A 7 2.79 16.47 -6.41
N ILE A 8 1.68 15.89 -6.79
CA ILE A 8 0.69 15.38 -5.84
C ILE A 8 0.58 13.87 -6.02
N HIS A 9 0.70 13.14 -4.92
CA HIS A 9 0.54 11.68 -4.93
C HIS A 9 -0.77 11.33 -4.24
N VAL A 10 -1.65 10.63 -4.93
CA VAL A 10 -2.96 10.25 -4.42
C VAL A 10 -3.04 8.72 -4.29
N PHE A 11 -3.53 8.26 -3.15
CA PHE A 11 -3.64 6.84 -2.87
C PHE A 11 -5.11 6.40 -2.89
N PRO A 12 -5.44 5.34 -3.66
CA PRO A 12 -6.81 4.85 -3.72
C PRO A 12 -7.19 4.06 -2.46
N GLY A 13 -8.48 3.93 -2.24
CA GLY A 13 -9.05 3.18 -1.14
C GLY A 13 -9.78 1.93 -1.59
N GLN A 14 -10.59 1.39 -0.69
CA GLN A 14 -11.35 0.17 -0.94
C GLN A 14 -12.25 0.33 -2.17
N GLY A 15 -12.28 -0.70 -3.00
CA GLY A 15 -12.96 -0.67 -4.29
C GLY A 15 -11.98 -0.67 -5.45
N SER A 16 -10.72 -0.27 -5.22
CA SER A 16 -9.69 -0.26 -6.24
C SER A 16 -8.91 -1.57 -6.32
N GLN A 17 -9.11 -2.47 -5.34
CA GLN A 17 -8.39 -3.75 -5.33
C GLN A 17 -8.82 -4.63 -6.52
N LYS A 18 -7.85 -5.35 -7.06
CA LYS A 18 -8.10 -6.32 -8.11
C LYS A 18 -7.04 -7.41 -8.07
N LYS A 19 -7.42 -8.61 -8.45
CA LYS A 19 -6.50 -9.73 -8.57
C LYS A 19 -5.40 -9.38 -9.56
N GLY A 20 -4.17 -9.64 -9.18
CA GLY A 20 -2.99 -9.28 -9.98
C GLY A 20 -2.34 -7.98 -9.57
N MET A 21 -2.97 -7.21 -8.68
CA MET A 21 -2.39 -5.94 -8.25
C MET A 21 -1.06 -6.17 -7.52
N GLY A 22 -0.12 -5.29 -7.74
CA GLY A 22 1.20 -5.39 -7.11
C GLY A 22 2.17 -6.32 -7.82
N GLU A 23 1.79 -6.87 -8.98
CA GLU A 23 2.66 -7.76 -9.73
C GLU A 23 4.03 -7.12 -9.99
N GLY A 24 5.08 -7.85 -9.65
CA GLY A 24 6.47 -7.37 -9.80
C GLY A 24 6.96 -6.52 -8.66
N LEU A 25 6.08 -5.95 -7.85
CA LEU A 25 6.49 -5.08 -6.74
C LEU A 25 6.97 -5.86 -5.52
N PHE A 26 6.33 -6.98 -5.24
CA PHE A 26 6.68 -7.77 -4.06
C PHE A 26 8.13 -8.28 -4.10
N GLU A 27 8.59 -8.67 -5.28
CA GLU A 27 9.95 -9.15 -5.47
C GLU A 27 10.99 -8.05 -5.42
N GLN A 28 10.60 -6.82 -5.76
CA GLN A 28 11.48 -5.66 -5.71
C GLN A 28 11.69 -5.14 -4.29
N PHE A 29 10.75 -5.44 -3.40
CA PHE A 29 10.81 -5.02 -2.00
C PHE A 29 10.63 -6.23 -1.09
N PRO A 30 11.58 -7.18 -1.12
CA PRO A 30 11.41 -8.44 -0.39
C PRO A 30 11.36 -8.27 1.12
N ASP A 31 12.08 -7.31 1.66
CA ASP A 31 12.10 -7.09 3.12
C ASP A 31 10.75 -6.57 3.61
N ILE A 32 10.16 -5.64 2.88
CA ILE A 32 8.85 -5.09 3.23
C ILE A 32 7.78 -6.16 3.08
N THR A 33 7.86 -6.94 2.00
CA THR A 33 6.93 -8.04 1.76
C THR A 33 6.99 -9.07 2.89
N ALA A 34 8.20 -9.43 3.31
CA ALA A 34 8.39 -10.37 4.41
C ALA A 34 7.83 -9.83 5.73
N SER A 35 8.03 -8.53 5.99
CA SER A 35 7.48 -7.89 7.18
C SER A 35 5.95 -7.92 7.16
N ALA A 36 5.36 -7.67 6.00
CA ALA A 36 3.91 -7.72 5.84
C ALA A 36 3.38 -9.12 6.14
N ASP A 37 4.02 -10.15 5.58
CA ASP A 37 3.62 -11.53 5.80
C ASP A 37 3.68 -11.90 7.28
N LYS A 38 4.72 -11.45 7.96
CA LYS A 38 4.91 -11.73 9.38
C LYS A 38 3.82 -11.09 10.23
N ILE A 39 3.48 -9.85 9.93
CA ILE A 39 2.44 -9.12 10.66
C ILE A 39 1.06 -9.72 10.39
N LEU A 40 0.77 -10.04 9.15
CA LEU A 40 -0.55 -10.50 8.75
C LEU A 40 -0.79 -11.99 9.02
N GLY A 41 0.26 -12.79 8.98
CA GLY A 41 0.14 -14.23 9.20
C GLY A 41 -0.21 -15.01 7.94
N TYR A 42 -0.10 -14.39 6.77
CA TYR A 42 -0.33 -15.04 5.47
C TYR A 42 0.50 -14.34 4.40
N SER A 43 0.59 -14.93 3.21
CA SER A 43 1.34 -14.34 2.11
C SER A 43 0.53 -13.25 1.43
N ILE A 44 0.96 -12.01 1.56
CA ILE A 44 0.30 -10.87 0.92
C ILE A 44 0.43 -10.98 -0.61
N GLN A 45 1.55 -11.48 -1.10
CA GLN A 45 1.75 -11.67 -2.53
C GLN A 45 0.76 -12.68 -3.11
N SER A 46 0.59 -13.83 -2.46
CA SER A 46 -0.35 -14.84 -2.90
C SER A 46 -1.79 -14.32 -2.88
N LEU A 47 -2.15 -13.58 -1.85
CA LEU A 47 -3.49 -12.98 -1.76
C LEU A 47 -3.73 -12.03 -2.92
N CYS A 48 -2.80 -11.14 -3.21
CA CYS A 48 -2.99 -10.13 -4.25
C CYS A 48 -2.93 -10.72 -5.66
N LEU A 49 -2.02 -11.66 -5.91
CA LEU A 49 -1.79 -12.18 -7.27
C LEU A 49 -2.68 -13.36 -7.62
N GLU A 50 -2.95 -14.23 -6.68
CA GLU A 50 -3.68 -15.48 -6.92
C GLU A 50 -5.09 -15.49 -6.35
N ASP A 51 -5.23 -14.97 -5.13
CA ASP A 51 -6.52 -14.94 -4.41
C ASP A 51 -7.25 -16.28 -4.45
N ALA A 52 -6.50 -17.36 -4.20
CA ALA A 52 -7.01 -18.71 -4.36
C ALA A 52 -8.26 -19.01 -3.53
N GLN A 53 -8.44 -18.32 -2.40
CA GLN A 53 -9.58 -18.53 -1.51
C GLN A 53 -10.64 -17.43 -1.64
N GLU A 54 -10.51 -16.60 -2.66
CA GLU A 54 -11.45 -15.51 -2.95
C GLU A 54 -11.69 -14.60 -1.73
N GLN A 55 -10.60 -14.19 -1.07
CA GLN A 55 -10.63 -13.36 0.14
C GLN A 55 -10.35 -11.88 -0.12
N LEU A 56 -9.81 -11.55 -1.30
CA LEU A 56 -9.34 -10.19 -1.56
C LEU A 56 -10.44 -9.13 -1.42
N ASN A 57 -11.68 -9.48 -1.69
CA ASN A 57 -12.81 -8.56 -1.56
C ASN A 57 -13.44 -8.55 -0.17
N LEU A 58 -12.93 -9.36 0.75
CA LEU A 58 -13.37 -9.29 2.15
C LEU A 58 -12.59 -8.18 2.84
N THR A 59 -13.28 -7.25 3.48
CA THR A 59 -12.69 -6.03 4.03
C THR A 59 -11.44 -6.27 4.86
N GLN A 60 -11.43 -7.28 5.72
CA GLN A 60 -10.28 -7.58 6.57
C GLN A 60 -9.03 -7.97 5.78
N PHE A 61 -9.20 -8.46 4.55
CA PHE A 61 -8.09 -8.78 3.64
C PHE A 61 -7.84 -7.64 2.66
N THR A 62 -8.89 -6.98 2.21
CA THR A 62 -8.80 -5.85 1.26
C THR A 62 -7.95 -4.72 1.82
N GLN A 63 -8.18 -4.35 3.08
CA GLN A 63 -7.52 -3.20 3.69
C GLN A 63 -5.99 -3.37 3.75
N PRO A 64 -5.45 -4.45 4.33
CA PRO A 64 -4.01 -4.65 4.35
C PRO A 64 -3.41 -4.82 2.95
N ALA A 65 -4.16 -5.43 2.03
CA ALA A 65 -3.67 -5.64 0.66
C ALA A 65 -3.49 -4.31 -0.06
N LEU A 66 -4.50 -3.44 -0.01
CA LEU A 66 -4.40 -2.11 -0.62
C LEU A 66 -3.31 -1.27 0.01
N TYR A 67 -3.23 -1.26 1.33
CA TYR A 67 -2.20 -0.50 2.02
C TYR A 67 -0.81 -0.94 1.55
N THR A 68 -0.57 -2.24 1.50
CA THR A 68 0.74 -2.77 1.11
C THR A 68 1.06 -2.43 -0.34
N VAL A 69 0.15 -2.69 -1.27
CA VAL A 69 0.38 -2.41 -2.68
C VAL A 69 0.59 -0.91 -2.92
N ASN A 70 -0.22 -0.07 -2.28
CA ASN A 70 -0.07 1.38 -2.39
C ASN A 70 1.29 1.84 -1.87
N ALA A 71 1.74 1.28 -0.74
CA ALA A 71 3.04 1.62 -0.17
C ALA A 71 4.19 1.21 -1.11
N LEU A 72 4.13 0.00 -1.65
CA LEU A 72 5.14 -0.49 -2.58
C LEU A 72 5.16 0.34 -3.87
N THR A 73 3.99 0.71 -4.37
CA THR A 73 3.88 1.57 -5.55
C THR A 73 4.53 2.92 -5.30
N PHE A 74 4.26 3.52 -4.15
CA PHE A 74 4.87 4.80 -3.77
C PHE A 74 6.41 4.67 -3.71
N LEU A 75 6.91 3.64 -3.05
CA LEU A 75 8.35 3.43 -2.92
C LEU A 75 9.01 3.20 -4.28
N LYS A 76 8.32 2.49 -5.18
CA LYS A 76 8.83 2.26 -6.54
C LYS A 76 8.92 3.55 -7.34
N ILE A 77 7.89 4.38 -7.27
CA ILE A 77 7.89 5.67 -7.95
C ILE A 77 8.99 6.55 -7.40
N LYS A 78 9.16 6.60 -6.09
CA LYS A 78 10.20 7.40 -5.44
C LYS A 78 11.59 6.95 -5.87
N GLU A 79 11.81 5.64 -5.92
CA GLU A 79 13.10 5.06 -6.33
C GLU A 79 13.41 5.36 -7.80
N THR A 80 12.38 5.22 -8.67
CA THR A 80 12.55 5.37 -10.11
C THR A 80 12.66 6.82 -10.54
N SER A 81 11.83 7.70 -10.01
CA SER A 81 11.78 9.11 -10.42
C SER A 81 12.68 10.00 -9.58
N ASN A 82 13.10 9.53 -8.42
CA ASN A 82 13.91 10.30 -7.47
C ASN A 82 13.23 11.63 -7.10
N GLN A 83 11.92 11.64 -7.06
CA GLN A 83 11.13 12.83 -6.71
C GLN A 83 10.38 12.59 -5.43
N THR A 84 10.26 13.65 -4.62
CA THR A 84 9.45 13.63 -3.41
C THR A 84 8.19 14.44 -3.71
N PRO A 85 6.99 13.91 -3.42
CA PRO A 85 5.78 14.66 -3.66
C PRO A 85 5.69 15.88 -2.74
N ASP A 86 5.13 16.96 -3.27
CA ASP A 86 4.88 18.17 -2.48
C ASP A 86 3.67 17.99 -1.58
N PHE A 87 2.68 17.23 -2.05
CA PHE A 87 1.47 16.92 -1.31
C PHE A 87 1.14 15.45 -1.47
N VAL A 88 0.57 14.88 -0.42
CA VAL A 88 0.04 13.52 -0.45
C VAL A 88 -1.41 13.55 0.02
N ALA A 89 -2.24 12.72 -0.59
CA ALA A 89 -3.64 12.61 -0.24
C ALA A 89 -4.08 11.16 -0.42
N GLY A 90 -5.12 10.77 0.31
CA GLY A 90 -5.64 9.43 0.21
C GLY A 90 -7.14 9.41 0.38
N HIS A 91 -7.80 8.48 -0.29
CA HIS A 91 -9.24 8.27 -0.17
C HIS A 91 -9.48 7.12 0.81
N SER A 92 -10.10 7.41 1.95
CA SER A 92 -10.44 6.42 2.97
C SER A 92 -9.18 5.64 3.43
N LEU A 93 -9.05 4.38 3.10
CA LEU A 93 -7.86 3.55 3.40
C LEU A 93 -6.58 4.23 2.93
N GLY A 94 -6.62 4.87 1.77
CA GLY A 94 -5.45 5.56 1.20
C GLY A 94 -4.90 6.66 2.08
N GLU A 95 -5.67 7.17 3.05
CA GLU A 95 -5.18 8.16 4.01
C GLU A 95 -4.02 7.60 4.83
N TYR A 96 -4.04 6.31 5.16
CA TYR A 96 -2.94 5.67 5.89
C TYR A 96 -1.68 5.65 5.03
N ASN A 97 -1.83 5.45 3.73
CA ASN A 97 -0.70 5.51 2.81
C ASN A 97 -0.15 6.93 2.69
N ALA A 98 -1.03 7.93 2.70
CA ALA A 98 -0.60 9.32 2.68
C ALA A 98 0.20 9.66 3.93
N LEU A 99 -0.22 9.18 5.09
CA LEU A 99 0.51 9.38 6.34
C LEU A 99 1.87 8.67 6.31
N PHE A 100 1.91 7.45 5.78
CA PHE A 100 3.17 6.73 5.60
C PHE A 100 4.11 7.51 4.67
N ALA A 101 3.60 7.97 3.53
CA ALA A 101 4.40 8.71 2.56
C ALA A 101 4.91 10.03 3.14
N ALA A 102 4.15 10.65 4.02
CA ALA A 102 4.52 11.90 4.68
C ALA A 102 5.49 11.69 5.85
N GLY A 103 5.80 10.42 6.18
CA GLY A 103 6.74 10.12 7.26
C GLY A 103 6.16 10.14 8.67
N VAL A 104 4.83 10.15 8.78
CA VAL A 104 4.16 10.17 10.10
C VAL A 104 4.40 8.88 10.87
N PHE A 105 4.40 7.74 10.17
CA PHE A 105 4.74 6.45 10.75
C PHE A 105 5.43 5.56 9.70
N ASP A 106 6.08 4.49 10.17
CA ASP A 106 6.72 3.55 9.25
C ASP A 106 5.70 2.57 8.67
N PHE A 107 6.15 1.80 7.67
CA PHE A 107 5.28 0.84 6.98
C PHE A 107 4.63 -0.15 7.96
N GLU A 108 5.41 -0.71 8.86
CA GLU A 108 4.92 -1.74 9.78
C GLU A 108 3.86 -1.20 10.73
N THR A 109 4.08 -0.02 11.28
CA THR A 109 3.12 0.62 12.16
C THR A 109 1.81 0.88 11.43
N GLY A 110 1.91 1.42 10.22
CA GLY A 110 0.74 1.67 9.39
C GLY A 110 -0.01 0.38 9.05
N LEU A 111 0.71 -0.68 8.74
CA LEU A 111 0.09 -1.97 8.41
C LEU A 111 -0.69 -2.54 9.60
N LYS A 112 -0.12 -2.44 10.81
CA LYS A 112 -0.81 -2.91 12.02
C LYS A 112 -2.09 -2.12 12.28
N LEU A 113 -2.06 -0.82 12.05
CA LEU A 113 -3.25 0.04 12.20
C LEU A 113 -4.32 -0.34 11.18
N VAL A 114 -3.93 -0.56 9.94
CA VAL A 114 -4.84 -0.93 8.87
C VAL A 114 -5.43 -2.32 9.10
N GLN A 115 -4.62 -3.26 9.59
CA GLN A 115 -5.08 -4.60 9.92
C GLN A 115 -6.18 -4.54 10.98
N LYS A 116 -5.96 -3.74 12.01
CA LYS A 116 -6.94 -3.57 13.08
C LYS A 116 -8.21 -2.90 12.55
N ARG A 117 -8.05 -1.87 11.71
CA ARG A 117 -9.19 -1.19 11.09
C ARG A 117 -10.03 -2.16 10.28
N GLY A 118 -9.41 -2.98 9.45
CA GLY A 118 -10.10 -3.96 8.61
C GLY A 118 -10.86 -5.00 9.42
N ALA A 119 -10.29 -5.41 10.55
CA ALA A 119 -10.92 -6.40 11.41
C ALA A 119 -12.15 -5.83 12.15
N LEU A 120 -12.18 -4.52 12.35
CA LEU A 120 -13.26 -3.85 13.08
C LEU A 120 -14.40 -3.38 12.17
N MET A 121 -14.22 -3.41 10.88
CA MET A 121 -15.23 -2.93 9.92
C MET A 121 -16.32 -3.96 9.60
#